data_2f075dd2ec16648234410f4489802a92
#
_entry.id   2f075dd2ec16648234410f4489802a92
#
_cell.length_a   1.000
_cell.length_b   1.000
_cell.length_c   1.000
_cell.angle_alpha   90.00
_cell.angle_beta   90.00
_cell.angle_gamma   90.00
#
_symmetry.space_group_name_H-M   'P 1'
#
loop_
_entity.id
_entity.type
_entity.pdbx_description
1 polymer ?
#
loop_
_entity_poly.entity_id
_entity_poly.type
_entity_poly.pdbx_seq_one_letter_code
_entity_poly.pdbx_strand_id
1 'polypeptide(L)'
;MIEVCCGSFEDAMMASECGVKRVELNSALSLGGLTPSLGSLIMIKQYSDIEIVSMVRARAGGFCYTNYQYEQMLENLKLLLAYGTDGVSFGFLNEDRTIDKNRCQEFLENVKNEGRKATFHRAFDCTRDPYEAIETLIDLGFDRLLTSGQEAIAEEGIHLLADLQKKYGNQI
;
A
#
# COMPACT_ATOMS: atom_id res chain seq x y z
N MET A 1 -13.87 8.26 4.10
CA MET A 1 -13.09 8.95 3.04
C MET A 1 -12.98 8.00 1.87
N ILE A 2 -13.06 8.51 0.63
CA ILE A 2 -12.85 7.71 -0.58
C ILE A 2 -11.41 7.92 -1.03
N GLU A 3 -10.70 6.82 -1.32
CA GLU A 3 -9.39 6.78 -1.97
C GLU A 3 -9.55 6.16 -3.35
N VAL A 4 -8.99 6.79 -4.39
CA VAL A 4 -9.08 6.31 -5.76
C VAL A 4 -7.73 5.76 -6.21
N CYS A 5 -7.72 4.53 -6.73
CA CYS A 5 -6.53 3.92 -7.30
C CYS A 5 -6.28 4.51 -8.70
N CYS A 6 -5.12 5.14 -8.90
CA CYS A 6 -4.71 5.81 -10.11
C CYS A 6 -3.46 5.16 -10.70
N GLY A 7 -3.42 4.96 -12.01
CA GLY A 7 -2.30 4.36 -12.73
C GLY A 7 -1.38 5.36 -13.42
N SER A 8 -1.73 6.65 -13.39
CA SER A 8 -1.01 7.71 -14.08
C SER A 8 -1.16 9.07 -13.38
N PHE A 9 -0.36 10.04 -13.83
CA PHE A 9 -0.54 11.46 -13.47
C PHE A 9 -1.93 11.96 -13.89
N GLU A 10 -2.38 11.64 -15.10
CA GLU A 10 -3.67 12.09 -15.65
C GLU A 10 -4.85 11.56 -14.82
N ASP A 11 -4.83 10.28 -14.41
CA ASP A 11 -5.87 9.71 -13.57
C ASP A 11 -5.97 10.46 -12.22
N ALA A 12 -4.81 10.78 -11.62
CA ALA A 12 -4.77 11.50 -10.35
C ALA A 12 -5.28 12.93 -10.48
N MET A 13 -5.00 13.61 -11.59
CA MET A 13 -5.54 14.95 -11.86
C MET A 13 -7.05 14.91 -12.07
N MET A 14 -7.57 13.95 -12.83
CA MET A 14 -9.01 13.76 -13.00
C MET A 14 -9.71 13.47 -11.65
N ALA A 15 -9.11 12.64 -10.81
CA ALA A 15 -9.65 12.37 -9.47
C ALA A 15 -9.68 13.65 -8.61
N SER A 16 -8.62 14.46 -8.68
CA SER A 16 -8.54 15.75 -7.98
C SER A 16 -9.63 16.73 -8.45
N GLU A 17 -9.83 16.86 -9.76
CA GLU A 17 -10.87 17.70 -10.36
C GLU A 17 -12.29 17.25 -9.96
N CYS A 18 -12.50 15.94 -9.77
CA CYS A 18 -13.73 15.37 -9.24
C CYS A 18 -13.91 15.57 -7.71
N GLY A 19 -12.97 16.23 -7.03
CA GLY A 19 -13.05 16.53 -5.60
C GLY A 19 -12.62 15.38 -4.68
N VAL A 20 -11.99 14.33 -5.23
CA VAL A 20 -11.36 13.24 -4.45
C VAL A 20 -10.25 13.83 -3.58
N LYS A 21 -10.15 13.38 -2.33
CA LYS A 21 -9.18 13.91 -1.37
C LYS A 21 -7.90 13.10 -1.26
N ARG A 22 -7.93 11.83 -1.69
CA ARG A 22 -6.77 10.95 -1.65
C ARG A 22 -6.75 9.97 -2.82
N VAL A 23 -5.57 9.74 -3.36
CA VAL A 23 -5.32 8.73 -4.39
C VAL A 23 -4.26 7.73 -3.94
N GLU A 24 -4.40 6.47 -4.32
CA GLU A 24 -3.30 5.51 -4.33
C GLU A 24 -2.64 5.59 -5.70
N LEU A 25 -1.41 6.12 -5.76
CA LEU A 25 -0.67 6.29 -7.00
C LEU A 25 0.12 5.03 -7.33
N ASN A 26 -0.15 4.47 -8.48
CA ASN A 26 0.46 3.27 -9.02
C ASN A 26 1.03 3.53 -10.42
N SER A 27 1.69 2.52 -10.96
CA SER A 27 1.86 2.26 -12.40
C SER A 27 1.33 0.86 -12.71
N ALA A 28 1.18 0.53 -13.98
CA ALA A 28 0.86 -0.83 -14.44
C ALA A 28 -0.33 -1.49 -13.71
N LEU A 29 -1.48 -0.82 -13.60
CA LEU A 29 -2.67 -1.32 -12.89
C LEU A 29 -3.14 -2.69 -13.41
N SER A 30 -2.98 -2.99 -14.69
CA SER A 30 -3.29 -4.29 -15.27
C SER A 30 -2.45 -5.44 -14.70
N LEU A 31 -1.33 -5.13 -14.03
CA LEU A 31 -0.47 -6.06 -13.31
C LEU A 31 -0.71 -6.04 -11.79
N GLY A 32 -1.78 -5.38 -11.35
CA GLY A 32 -2.15 -5.22 -9.94
C GLY A 32 -1.45 -4.07 -9.22
N GLY A 33 -0.93 -3.09 -9.96
CA GLY A 33 -0.24 -1.92 -9.42
C GLY A 33 1.24 -2.19 -9.09
N LEU A 34 2.11 -1.34 -9.62
CA LEU A 34 3.55 -1.32 -9.34
C LEU A 34 3.96 0.08 -8.88
N THR A 35 5.21 0.21 -8.43
CA THR A 35 5.80 1.51 -8.03
C THR A 35 5.60 2.54 -9.15
N PRO A 36 5.01 3.72 -8.86
CA PRO A 36 4.83 4.77 -9.85
C PRO A 36 6.16 5.40 -10.25
N SER A 37 6.18 6.11 -11.38
CA SER A 37 7.34 6.92 -11.72
C SER A 37 7.45 8.10 -10.73
N LEU A 38 8.67 8.46 -10.38
CA LEU A 38 8.93 9.65 -9.56
C LEU A 38 8.42 10.93 -10.25
N GLY A 39 8.49 10.98 -11.58
CA GLY A 39 7.96 12.09 -12.37
C GLY A 39 6.46 12.28 -12.17
N SER A 40 5.67 11.20 -12.11
CA SER A 40 4.23 11.29 -11.83
C SER A 40 3.96 11.90 -10.44
N LEU A 41 4.67 11.45 -9.40
CA LEU A 41 4.55 11.99 -8.05
C LEU A 41 4.87 13.49 -8.03
N ILE A 42 6.02 13.89 -8.58
CA ILE A 42 6.46 15.29 -8.61
C ILE A 42 5.43 16.17 -9.30
N MET A 43 4.93 15.74 -10.47
CA MET A 43 3.94 16.53 -11.22
C MET A 43 2.61 16.65 -10.46
N ILE A 44 2.11 15.57 -9.83
CA ILE A 44 0.87 15.67 -9.06
C ILE A 44 1.06 16.68 -7.91
N LYS A 45 2.17 16.60 -7.16
CA LYS A 45 2.48 17.55 -6.08
C LYS A 45 2.62 19.00 -6.56
N GLN A 46 3.02 19.22 -7.80
CA GLN A 46 3.13 20.55 -8.37
C GLN A 46 1.77 21.15 -8.78
N TYR A 47 0.82 20.31 -9.21
CA TYR A 47 -0.45 20.77 -9.78
C TYR A 47 -1.67 20.53 -8.91
N SER A 48 -1.54 19.82 -7.78
CA SER A 48 -2.66 19.48 -6.90
C SER A 48 -2.22 19.30 -5.46
N ASP A 49 -3.12 19.62 -4.53
CA ASP A 49 -2.96 19.37 -3.08
C ASP A 49 -3.57 18.03 -2.65
N ILE A 50 -3.90 17.14 -3.60
CA ILE A 50 -4.47 15.83 -3.30
C ILE A 50 -3.48 14.98 -2.48
N GLU A 51 -3.98 14.29 -1.45
CA GLU A 51 -3.17 13.36 -0.66
C GLU A 51 -2.76 12.16 -1.54
N ILE A 52 -1.48 11.82 -1.55
CA ILE A 52 -0.91 10.73 -2.38
C ILE A 52 -0.38 9.62 -1.50
N VAL A 53 -0.94 8.42 -1.64
CA VAL A 53 -0.36 7.19 -1.13
C VAL A 53 0.34 6.49 -2.28
N SER A 54 1.67 6.40 -2.26
CA SER A 54 2.44 5.79 -3.35
C SER A 54 2.61 4.30 -3.14
N MET A 55 2.34 3.50 -4.17
CA MET A 55 2.64 2.07 -4.19
C MET A 55 4.16 1.84 -4.21
N VAL A 56 4.64 0.91 -3.38
CA VAL A 56 6.01 0.38 -3.48
C VAL A 56 5.97 -1.11 -3.72
N ARG A 57 6.10 -1.49 -5.00
CA ARG A 57 6.05 -2.86 -5.47
C ARG A 57 6.93 -3.02 -6.71
N ALA A 58 7.97 -3.86 -6.62
CA ALA A 58 8.99 -3.98 -7.66
C ALA A 58 8.51 -4.71 -8.92
N ARG A 59 7.57 -5.66 -8.79
CA ARG A 59 7.12 -6.52 -9.90
C ARG A 59 5.71 -7.08 -9.66
N ALA A 60 5.09 -7.54 -10.72
CA ALA A 60 3.89 -8.37 -10.67
C ALA A 60 4.18 -9.75 -10.03
N GLY A 61 3.13 -10.48 -9.68
CA GLY A 61 3.19 -11.79 -9.03
C GLY A 61 3.18 -11.69 -7.50
N GLY A 62 3.71 -12.70 -6.83
CA GLY A 62 3.65 -12.82 -5.38
C GLY A 62 4.46 -11.77 -4.62
N PHE A 63 4.36 -11.81 -3.29
CA PHE A 63 4.88 -10.79 -2.37
C PHE A 63 6.09 -11.26 -1.54
N CYS A 64 6.66 -12.43 -1.89
CA CYS A 64 7.95 -12.89 -1.39
C CYS A 64 9.04 -12.43 -2.37
N TYR A 65 9.90 -11.51 -1.96
CA TYR A 65 10.87 -10.86 -2.83
C TYR A 65 12.29 -11.36 -2.57
N THR A 66 13.13 -11.36 -3.62
CA THR A 66 14.57 -11.53 -3.46
C THR A 66 15.20 -10.33 -2.74
N ASN A 67 16.42 -10.47 -2.25
CA ASN A 67 17.12 -9.34 -1.60
C ASN A 67 17.33 -8.17 -2.58
N TYR A 68 17.66 -8.42 -3.84
CA TYR A 68 17.80 -7.35 -4.85
C TYR A 68 16.50 -6.60 -5.11
N GLN A 69 15.36 -7.31 -5.15
CA GLN A 69 14.05 -6.68 -5.30
C GLN A 69 13.69 -5.84 -4.07
N TYR A 70 13.99 -6.35 -2.88
CA TYR A 70 13.78 -5.63 -1.64
C TYR A 70 14.62 -4.35 -1.56
N GLU A 71 15.92 -4.43 -1.85
CA GLU A 71 16.82 -3.27 -1.90
C GLU A 71 16.32 -2.21 -2.91
N GLN A 72 15.90 -2.65 -4.10
CA GLN A 72 15.28 -1.74 -5.09
C GLN A 72 14.02 -1.06 -4.54
N MET A 73 13.16 -1.80 -3.83
CA MET A 73 11.96 -1.25 -3.22
C MET A 73 12.29 -0.26 -2.11
N LEU A 74 13.33 -0.52 -1.31
CA LEU A 74 13.80 0.38 -0.26
C LEU A 74 14.33 1.70 -0.84
N GLU A 75 15.08 1.66 -1.93
CA GLU A 75 15.53 2.87 -2.62
C GLU A 75 14.37 3.66 -3.24
N ASN A 76 13.38 2.98 -3.84
CA ASN A 76 12.16 3.62 -4.32
C ASN A 76 11.39 4.29 -3.17
N LEU A 77 11.26 3.63 -2.02
CA LEU A 77 10.63 4.19 -0.82
C LEU A 77 11.29 5.51 -0.42
N LYS A 78 12.63 5.51 -0.26
CA LYS A 78 13.40 6.71 0.12
C LYS A 78 13.17 7.87 -0.85
N LEU A 79 13.19 7.59 -2.16
CA LEU A 79 12.94 8.61 -3.18
C LEU A 79 11.49 9.15 -3.08
N LEU A 80 10.48 8.29 -2.98
CA LEU A 80 9.09 8.72 -2.87
C LEU A 80 8.86 9.57 -1.62
N LEU A 81 9.45 9.21 -0.48
CA LEU A 81 9.40 10.00 0.77
C LEU A 81 10.09 11.36 0.60
N ALA A 82 11.29 11.39 0.02
CA ALA A 82 12.04 12.63 -0.22
C ALA A 82 11.31 13.61 -1.15
N TYR A 83 10.50 13.09 -2.08
CA TYR A 83 9.71 13.91 -3.00
C TYR A 83 8.26 14.11 -2.57
N GLY A 84 7.94 13.83 -1.31
CA GLY A 84 6.75 14.33 -0.64
C GLY A 84 5.50 13.49 -0.80
N THR A 85 5.61 12.16 -0.99
CA THR A 85 4.43 11.29 -0.83
C THR A 85 3.85 11.43 0.57
N ASP A 86 2.52 11.39 0.71
CA ASP A 86 1.83 11.57 2.00
C ASP A 86 1.67 10.25 2.75
N GLY A 87 1.73 9.15 2.02
CA GLY A 87 1.72 7.79 2.55
C GLY A 87 2.32 6.80 1.58
N VAL A 88 2.49 5.57 2.03
CA VAL A 88 3.06 4.48 1.23
C VAL A 88 2.24 3.21 1.40
N SER A 89 2.00 2.50 0.28
CA SER A 89 1.32 1.21 0.22
C SER A 89 2.32 0.12 -0.16
N PHE A 90 2.53 -0.86 0.71
CA PHE A 90 3.49 -1.94 0.51
C PHE A 90 3.11 -3.21 1.27
N GLY A 91 3.84 -4.32 1.07
CA GLY A 91 3.65 -5.54 1.83
C GLY A 91 4.64 -6.63 1.44
N PHE A 92 5.13 -7.36 2.44
CA PHE A 92 6.10 -8.43 2.31
C PHE A 92 5.59 -9.70 2.97
N LEU A 93 5.71 -10.81 2.26
CA LEU A 93 5.38 -12.15 2.77
C LEU A 93 6.60 -13.05 2.73
N ASN A 94 6.66 -13.98 3.67
CA ASN A 94 7.55 -15.13 3.64
C ASN A 94 7.03 -16.19 2.65
N GLU A 95 7.85 -17.21 2.35
CA GLU A 95 7.46 -18.33 1.49
C GLU A 95 6.26 -19.11 2.04
N ASP A 96 6.12 -19.18 3.37
CA ASP A 96 5.00 -19.83 4.06
C ASP A 96 3.74 -18.96 4.14
N ARG A 97 3.73 -17.80 3.48
CA ARG A 97 2.64 -16.81 3.44
C ARG A 97 2.35 -16.11 4.78
N THR A 98 3.28 -16.12 5.71
CA THR A 98 3.23 -15.22 6.87
C THR A 98 3.75 -13.83 6.49
N ILE A 99 3.46 -12.81 7.31
CA ILE A 99 4.03 -11.47 7.18
C ILE A 99 5.55 -11.54 7.42
N ASP A 100 6.37 -11.01 6.50
CA ASP A 100 7.80 -10.79 6.74
C ASP A 100 7.97 -9.57 7.66
N LYS A 101 7.98 -9.86 8.97
CA LYS A 101 8.02 -8.83 10.03
C LYS A 101 9.27 -7.96 9.92
N ASN A 102 10.42 -8.55 9.58
CA ASN A 102 11.70 -7.81 9.54
C ASN A 102 11.69 -6.75 8.43
N ARG A 103 11.30 -7.13 7.22
CA ARG A 103 11.20 -6.20 6.10
C ARG A 103 10.10 -5.17 6.29
N CYS A 104 8.96 -5.56 6.84
CA CYS A 104 7.89 -4.64 7.18
C CYS A 104 8.33 -3.61 8.21
N GLN A 105 9.05 -4.04 9.26
CA GLN A 105 9.57 -3.16 10.32
C GLN A 105 10.51 -2.09 9.74
N GLU A 106 11.51 -2.49 8.96
CA GLU A 106 12.46 -1.57 8.33
C GLU A 106 11.77 -0.53 7.43
N PHE A 107 10.78 -0.96 6.64
CA PHE A 107 9.98 -0.04 5.82
C PHE A 107 9.16 0.92 6.67
N LEU A 108 8.50 0.42 7.73
CA LEU A 108 7.72 1.23 8.65
C LEU A 108 8.57 2.29 9.34
N GLU A 109 9.77 1.93 9.78
CA GLU A 109 10.70 2.89 10.41
C GLU A 109 11.02 4.05 9.46
N ASN A 110 11.33 3.78 8.19
CA ASN A 110 11.56 4.83 7.20
C ASN A 110 10.31 5.72 7.02
N VAL A 111 9.12 5.13 6.88
CA VAL A 111 7.85 5.86 6.68
C VAL A 111 7.50 6.72 7.90
N LYS A 112 7.61 6.15 9.11
CA LYS A 112 7.24 6.81 10.36
C LYS A 112 8.23 7.92 10.74
N ASN A 113 9.52 7.75 10.46
CA ASN A 113 10.54 8.78 10.69
C ASN A 113 10.25 10.07 9.88
N GLU A 114 9.62 9.93 8.71
CA GLU A 114 9.16 11.07 7.89
C GLU A 114 7.74 11.55 8.27
N GLY A 115 7.14 11.00 9.35
CA GLY A 115 5.79 11.34 9.79
C GLY A 115 4.68 10.93 8.82
N ARG A 116 4.94 9.95 7.94
CA ARG A 116 4.00 9.51 6.91
C ARG A 116 3.20 8.28 7.32
N LYS A 117 2.13 7.99 6.56
CA LYS A 117 1.22 6.87 6.81
C LYS A 117 1.62 5.63 6.01
N ALA A 118 1.48 4.47 6.64
CA ALA A 118 1.76 3.17 6.03
C ALA A 118 0.47 2.37 5.87
N THR A 119 0.25 1.89 4.63
CA THR A 119 -0.84 0.98 4.29
C THR A 119 -0.25 -0.39 3.92
N PHE A 120 -0.72 -1.46 4.54
CA PHE A 120 -0.42 -2.80 4.05
C PHE A 120 -1.39 -3.13 2.92
N HIS A 121 -0.86 -3.41 1.74
CA HIS A 121 -1.67 -3.62 0.55
C HIS A 121 -2.23 -5.05 0.44
N ARG A 122 -2.81 -5.39 -0.71
CA ARG A 122 -3.44 -6.68 -1.00
C ARG A 122 -2.51 -7.92 -0.92
N ALA A 123 -1.26 -7.80 -0.47
CA ALA A 123 -0.47 -8.94 -0.01
C ALA A 123 -1.17 -9.69 1.13
N PHE A 124 -1.98 -8.97 1.91
CA PHE A 124 -2.84 -9.55 2.95
C PHE A 124 -3.76 -10.65 2.41
N ASP A 125 -4.31 -10.44 1.21
CA ASP A 125 -5.21 -11.42 0.57
C ASP A 125 -4.52 -12.74 0.20
N CYS A 126 -3.18 -12.77 0.25
CA CYS A 126 -2.37 -13.95 0.01
C CYS A 126 -1.81 -14.60 1.29
N THR A 127 -2.14 -14.06 2.47
CA THR A 127 -1.68 -14.64 3.74
C THR A 127 -2.36 -15.97 4.03
N ARG A 128 -1.69 -16.84 4.80
CA ARG A 128 -2.21 -18.16 5.17
C ARG A 128 -3.36 -18.08 6.19
N ASP A 129 -3.31 -17.08 7.08
CA ASP A 129 -4.31 -16.84 8.13
C ASP A 129 -4.53 -15.32 8.25
N PRO A 130 -5.75 -14.81 7.94
CA PRO A 130 -6.04 -13.39 7.98
C PRO A 130 -6.05 -12.82 9.41
N TYR A 131 -6.36 -13.64 10.42
CA TYR A 131 -6.38 -13.18 11.80
C TYR A 131 -4.97 -13.04 12.37
N GLU A 132 -4.10 -14.04 12.15
CA GLU A 132 -2.67 -13.94 12.48
C GLU A 132 -2.03 -12.74 11.77
N ALA A 133 -2.39 -12.52 10.52
CA ALA A 133 -1.85 -11.44 9.71
C ALA A 133 -2.27 -10.06 10.24
N ILE A 134 -3.56 -9.82 10.48
CA ILE A 134 -4.02 -8.50 10.94
C ILE A 134 -3.47 -8.16 12.33
N GLU A 135 -3.41 -9.11 13.24
CA GLU A 135 -2.80 -8.91 14.57
C GLU A 135 -1.32 -8.55 14.45
N THR A 136 -0.60 -9.23 13.55
CA THR A 136 0.80 -8.88 13.23
C THR A 136 0.93 -7.46 12.69
N LEU A 137 0.04 -7.02 11.80
CA LEU A 137 0.09 -5.66 11.23
C LEU A 137 -0.21 -4.58 12.27
N ILE A 138 -1.14 -4.85 13.20
CA ILE A 138 -1.45 -3.97 14.33
C ILE A 138 -0.22 -3.83 15.24
N ASP A 139 0.38 -4.96 15.62
CA ASP A 139 1.58 -4.99 16.47
C ASP A 139 2.77 -4.25 15.85
N LEU A 140 2.93 -4.31 14.51
CA LEU A 140 3.93 -3.58 13.76
C LEU A 140 3.62 -2.08 13.66
N GLY A 141 2.37 -1.66 13.81
CA GLY A 141 1.95 -0.27 13.77
C GLY A 141 1.61 0.26 12.38
N PHE A 142 1.06 -0.57 11.49
CA PHE A 142 0.46 -0.09 10.25
C PHE A 142 -0.75 0.80 10.56
N ASP A 143 -0.95 1.84 9.73
CA ASP A 143 -2.08 2.76 9.90
C ASP A 143 -3.34 2.27 9.19
N ARG A 144 -3.19 1.44 8.14
CA ARG A 144 -4.28 0.96 7.28
C ARG A 144 -3.98 -0.40 6.68
N LEU A 145 -5.05 -1.12 6.41
CA LEU A 145 -5.05 -2.37 5.67
C LEU A 145 -5.95 -2.24 4.43
N LEU A 146 -5.41 -2.55 3.25
CA LEU A 146 -6.17 -2.70 2.02
C LEU A 146 -6.37 -4.19 1.71
N THR A 147 -7.61 -4.65 1.70
CA THR A 147 -7.95 -6.07 1.48
C THR A 147 -9.27 -6.22 0.74
N SER A 148 -9.42 -7.30 0.01
CA SER A 148 -10.69 -7.76 -0.55
C SER A 148 -11.28 -8.96 0.23
N GLY A 149 -10.79 -9.21 1.48
CA GLY A 149 -11.24 -10.34 2.29
C GLY A 149 -10.72 -11.69 1.80
N GLN A 150 -9.47 -11.72 1.32
CA GLN A 150 -8.77 -12.88 0.73
C GLN A 150 -9.44 -13.46 -0.53
N GLU A 151 -10.35 -12.70 -1.15
CA GLU A 151 -11.03 -13.07 -2.40
C GLU A 151 -10.57 -12.21 -3.58
N ALA A 152 -10.98 -12.60 -4.78
CA ALA A 152 -10.63 -11.87 -6.01
C ALA A 152 -11.17 -10.43 -5.97
N ILE A 153 -12.41 -10.28 -5.51
CA ILE A 153 -13.12 -9.00 -5.37
C ILE A 153 -13.72 -8.88 -3.96
N ALA A 154 -13.90 -7.65 -3.49
CA ALA A 154 -14.40 -7.37 -2.15
C ALA A 154 -15.84 -7.86 -1.90
N GLU A 155 -16.66 -7.95 -2.95
CA GLU A 155 -18.03 -8.48 -2.88
C GLU A 155 -18.04 -9.94 -2.43
N GLU A 156 -17.09 -10.74 -2.91
CA GLU A 156 -16.95 -12.15 -2.55
C GLU A 156 -16.41 -12.30 -1.12
N GLY A 157 -15.52 -11.39 -0.70
CA GLY A 157 -14.89 -11.38 0.63
C GLY A 157 -15.68 -10.68 1.73
N ILE A 158 -16.93 -10.27 1.48
CA ILE A 158 -17.71 -9.39 2.37
C ILE A 158 -17.84 -9.91 3.81
N HIS A 159 -17.92 -11.23 3.99
CA HIS A 159 -18.05 -11.84 5.32
C HIS A 159 -16.79 -11.67 6.16
N LEU A 160 -15.60 -11.93 5.56
CA LEU A 160 -14.33 -11.72 6.25
C LEU A 160 -14.08 -10.23 6.47
N LEU A 161 -14.36 -9.36 5.50
CA LEU A 161 -14.25 -7.91 5.65
C LEU A 161 -15.09 -7.40 6.83
N ALA A 162 -16.33 -7.84 6.95
CA ALA A 162 -17.22 -7.45 8.04
C ALA A 162 -16.71 -7.95 9.41
N ASP A 163 -16.18 -9.16 9.47
CA ASP A 163 -15.64 -9.72 10.73
C ASP A 163 -14.34 -9.00 11.15
N LEU A 164 -13.41 -8.77 10.22
CA LEU A 164 -12.19 -8.01 10.48
C LEU A 164 -12.50 -6.57 10.93
N GLN A 165 -13.40 -5.89 10.22
CA GLN A 165 -13.84 -4.54 10.60
C GLN A 165 -14.47 -4.49 11.98
N LYS A 166 -15.29 -5.48 12.35
CA LYS A 166 -15.91 -5.57 13.66
C LYS A 166 -14.88 -5.79 14.78
N LYS A 167 -13.87 -6.63 14.55
CA LYS A 167 -12.89 -7.01 15.59
C LYS A 167 -11.76 -5.99 15.71
N TYR A 168 -11.28 -5.45 14.60
CA TYR A 168 -10.00 -4.70 14.53
C TYR A 168 -10.13 -3.28 13.97
N GLY A 169 -11.28 -2.88 13.43
CA GLY A 169 -11.46 -1.61 12.72
C GLY A 169 -11.24 -0.33 13.54
N ASN A 170 -11.03 -0.45 14.86
CA ASN A 170 -10.61 0.66 15.73
C ASN A 170 -9.08 0.68 15.95
N GLN A 171 -8.35 -0.28 15.43
CA GLN A 171 -6.91 -0.46 15.66
C GLN A 171 -6.09 -0.27 14.38
N ILE A 172 -6.70 -0.55 13.21
CA ILE A 172 -6.08 -0.43 11.90
C ILE A 172 -7.11 -0.02 10.84
#